data_d6ed51781926d10315aef593cc85fca0
#
_entry.id   d6ed51781926d10315aef593cc85fca0
#
_cell.length_a   1.000
_cell.length_b   1.000
_cell.length_c   1.000
_cell.angle_alpha   90.00
_cell.angle_beta   90.00
_cell.angle_gamma   90.00
#
_symmetry.space_group_name_H-M   'P 1'
#
loop_
_entity.id
_entity.type
_entity.pdbx_description
1 polymer ?
#
loop_
_entity_poly.entity_id
_entity_poly.type
_entity_poly.pdbx_seq_one_letter_code
_entity_poly.pdbx_strand_id
1 'polypeptide(L)'
;MNLESVKAREGWTVQLIAGNKEQTVLNLMDRHKSISGILYTHTRMQDRDWFIGFYGEFPSRDEARKAVERLPRALRDQSPWIRQSRDF
;
A
#
# COMPACT_ATOMS: atom_id res chain seq x y z
N MET A 1 -10.21 3.30 1.82
CA MET A 1 -9.96 3.57 3.25
C MET A 1 -9.50 5.01 3.39
N ASN A 2 -9.98 5.76 4.36
CA ASN A 2 -9.54 7.15 4.47
C ASN A 2 -8.17 7.24 5.15
N LEU A 3 -7.48 8.36 4.91
CA LEU A 3 -6.11 8.55 5.37
C LEU A 3 -5.99 8.50 6.90
N GLU A 4 -6.94 9.10 7.61
CA GLU A 4 -6.92 9.11 9.07
C GLU A 4 -7.01 7.70 9.65
N SER A 5 -7.84 6.85 9.05
CA SER A 5 -7.95 5.46 9.47
C SER A 5 -6.65 4.70 9.22
N VAL A 6 -5.96 4.98 8.11
CA VAL A 6 -4.66 4.36 7.84
C VAL A 6 -3.63 4.79 8.88
N LYS A 7 -3.55 6.09 9.16
CA LYS A 7 -2.59 6.63 10.14
C LYS A 7 -2.86 6.16 11.55
N ALA A 8 -4.11 5.82 11.88
CA ALA A 8 -4.48 5.34 13.21
C ALA A 8 -4.07 3.88 13.43
N ARG A 9 -3.70 3.15 12.38
CA ARG A 9 -3.25 1.76 12.51
C ARG A 9 -1.86 1.73 13.13
N GLU A 10 -1.68 0.85 14.08
CA GLU A 10 -0.36 0.58 14.64
C GLU A 10 0.37 -0.41 13.74
N GLY A 11 1.69 -0.28 13.66
CA GLY A 11 2.51 -1.23 12.94
C GLY A 11 2.93 -0.77 11.55
N TRP A 12 3.17 -1.77 10.70
CA TRP A 12 3.82 -1.58 9.41
C TRP A 12 2.94 -2.07 8.28
N THR A 13 3.13 -1.49 7.11
CA THR A 13 2.43 -1.91 5.89
C THR A 13 3.40 -1.86 4.72
N VAL A 14 2.96 -2.41 3.59
CA VAL A 14 3.75 -2.43 2.36
C VAL A 14 3.07 -1.55 1.33
N GLN A 15 3.71 -0.44 0.96
CA GLN A 15 3.21 0.41 -0.11
C GLN A 15 3.56 -0.23 -1.45
N LEU A 16 2.53 -0.49 -2.25
CA LEU A 16 2.70 -1.16 -3.54
C LEU A 16 2.78 -0.18 -4.70
N ILE A 17 2.06 0.93 -4.60
CA ILE A 17 1.98 1.91 -5.68
C ILE A 17 1.52 3.24 -5.11
N ALA A 18 1.94 4.33 -5.76
CA ALA A 18 1.44 5.65 -5.48
C ALA A 18 1.33 6.43 -6.79
N GLY A 19 0.30 7.24 -6.94
CA GLY A 19 0.11 8.01 -8.14
C GLY A 19 -0.97 9.06 -7.99
N ASN A 20 -1.06 9.96 -8.95
CA ASN A 20 -2.02 11.06 -8.93
C ASN A 20 -3.39 10.68 -9.51
N LYS A 21 -3.56 9.45 -9.96
CA LYS A 21 -4.83 8.98 -10.53
C LYS A 21 -5.30 7.75 -9.79
N GLU A 22 -6.56 7.78 -9.35
CA GLU A 22 -7.18 6.64 -8.71
C GLU A 22 -7.15 5.39 -9.59
N GLN A 23 -7.34 5.56 -10.89
CA GLN A 23 -7.39 4.45 -11.82
C GLN A 23 -6.11 3.63 -11.83
N THR A 24 -4.96 4.25 -11.59
CA THR A 24 -3.68 3.54 -11.49
C THR A 24 -3.71 2.49 -10.39
N VAL A 25 -4.24 2.87 -9.22
CA VAL A 25 -4.35 1.96 -8.08
C VAL A 25 -5.41 0.89 -8.33
N LEU A 26 -6.56 1.28 -8.89
CA LEU A 26 -7.64 0.35 -9.20
C LEU A 26 -7.19 -0.70 -10.21
N ASN A 27 -6.40 -0.32 -11.21
CA ASN A 27 -5.85 -1.24 -12.18
C ASN A 27 -4.92 -2.28 -11.54
N LEU A 28 -4.10 -1.85 -10.59
CA LEU A 28 -3.24 -2.77 -9.85
C LEU A 28 -4.08 -3.76 -9.05
N MET A 29 -5.08 -3.27 -8.33
CA MET A 29 -5.96 -4.13 -7.55
C MET A 29 -6.70 -5.13 -8.43
N ASP A 30 -7.13 -4.69 -9.61
CA ASP A 30 -7.82 -5.55 -10.56
C ASP A 30 -6.92 -6.66 -11.09
N ARG A 31 -5.67 -6.35 -11.40
CA ARG A 31 -4.70 -7.35 -11.86
C ARG A 31 -4.32 -8.36 -10.79
N HIS A 32 -4.51 -8.03 -9.53
CA HIS A 32 -4.09 -8.87 -8.40
C HIS A 32 -5.26 -9.21 -7.47
N LYS A 33 -6.42 -9.52 -8.07
CA LYS A 33 -7.64 -9.85 -7.31
C LYS A 33 -7.48 -11.06 -6.38
N SER A 34 -6.58 -11.97 -6.71
CA SER A 34 -6.33 -13.15 -5.88
C SER A 34 -5.63 -12.83 -4.57
N ILE A 35 -5.07 -11.63 -4.44
CA ILE A 35 -4.39 -11.19 -3.22
C ILE A 35 -5.40 -10.44 -2.36
N SER A 36 -5.72 -11.00 -1.19
CA SER A 36 -6.58 -10.30 -0.23
C SER A 36 -5.75 -9.31 0.59
N GLY A 37 -6.37 -8.20 0.98
CA GLY A 37 -5.70 -7.24 1.85
C GLY A 37 -5.04 -6.06 1.13
N ILE A 38 -5.21 -5.94 -0.18
CA ILE A 38 -4.78 -4.74 -0.89
C ILE A 38 -5.85 -3.68 -0.71
N LEU A 39 -5.44 -2.55 -0.15
CA LEU A 39 -6.32 -1.40 0.11
C LEU A 39 -5.67 -0.17 -0.51
N TYR A 40 -6.43 0.92 -0.59
CA TYR A 40 -5.85 2.19 -0.98
C TYR A 40 -6.46 3.34 -0.21
N THR A 41 -5.72 4.45 -0.16
CA THR A 41 -6.19 5.67 0.46
C THR A 41 -5.90 6.86 -0.45
N HIS A 42 -6.67 7.93 -0.23
CA HIS A 42 -6.53 9.19 -0.97
C HIS A 42 -5.98 10.25 -0.04
N THR A 43 -5.00 10.98 -0.51
CA THR A 43 -4.45 12.14 0.19
C THR A 43 -4.18 13.25 -0.82
N ARG A 44 -3.78 14.41 -0.34
CA ARG A 44 -3.39 15.53 -1.19
C ARG A 44 -1.99 15.99 -0.81
N MET A 45 -1.17 16.20 -1.83
CA MET A 45 0.19 16.72 -1.67
C MET A 45 0.40 17.83 -2.70
N GLN A 46 0.82 19.01 -2.22
CA GLN A 46 1.08 20.16 -3.11
C GLN A 46 -0.10 20.47 -4.04
N ASP A 47 -1.32 20.47 -3.49
CA ASP A 47 -2.57 20.72 -4.20
C ASP A 47 -2.92 19.70 -5.29
N ARG A 48 -2.30 18.52 -5.24
CA ARG A 48 -2.62 17.42 -6.16
C ARG A 48 -3.19 16.24 -5.40
N ASP A 49 -4.14 15.57 -6.03
CA ASP A 49 -4.64 14.31 -5.52
C ASP A 49 -3.55 13.25 -5.59
N TRP A 50 -3.48 12.43 -4.56
CA TRP A 50 -2.47 11.37 -4.46
C TRP A 50 -3.14 10.12 -3.93
N PHE A 51 -2.97 9.02 -4.63
CA PHE A 51 -3.58 7.74 -4.26
C PHE A 51 -2.48 6.74 -3.96
N ILE A 52 -2.58 6.07 -2.82
CA ILE A 52 -1.55 5.14 -2.34
C ILE A 52 -2.20 3.78 -2.13
N GLY A 53 -1.72 2.77 -2.87
CA GLY A 53 -2.12 1.39 -2.68
C GLY A 53 -1.15 0.69 -1.74
N PHE A 54 -1.68 -0.04 -0.77
CA PHE A 54 -0.86 -0.69 0.24
C PHE A 54 -1.42 -2.06 0.60
N TYR A 55 -0.57 -2.90 1.19
CA TYR A 55 -0.90 -4.27 1.49
C TYR A 55 -0.58 -4.63 2.93
N GLY A 56 -1.58 -5.14 3.64
CA GLY A 56 -1.43 -5.76 4.93
C GLY A 56 -1.20 -4.80 6.09
N GLU A 57 -1.21 -5.40 7.27
CA GLU A 57 -0.92 -4.72 8.53
C GLU A 57 -0.07 -5.67 9.35
N PHE A 58 1.16 -5.27 9.66
CA PHE A 58 2.15 -6.15 10.25
C PHE A 58 2.67 -5.57 11.56
N PRO A 59 2.96 -6.42 12.56
CA PRO A 59 3.42 -5.93 13.87
C PRO A 59 4.86 -5.40 13.85
N SER A 60 5.65 -5.78 12.84
CA SER A 60 7.04 -5.37 12.76
C SER A 60 7.49 -5.23 11.31
N ARG A 61 8.60 -4.53 11.12
CA ARG A 61 9.21 -4.39 9.80
C ARG A 61 9.61 -5.75 9.21
N ASP A 62 10.12 -6.64 10.06
CA ASP A 62 10.53 -7.97 9.61
C ASP A 62 9.35 -8.80 9.09
N GLU A 63 8.20 -8.71 9.75
CA GLU A 63 7.00 -9.40 9.30
C GLU A 63 6.52 -8.82 7.95
N ALA A 64 6.58 -7.51 7.79
CA ALA A 64 6.24 -6.87 6.53
C ALA A 64 7.19 -7.33 5.41
N ARG A 65 8.48 -7.45 5.70
CA ARG A 65 9.46 -7.91 4.71
C ARG A 65 9.19 -9.36 4.29
N LYS A 66 8.85 -10.22 5.23
CA LYS A 66 8.47 -11.61 4.92
C LYS A 66 7.25 -11.65 4.00
N ALA A 67 6.30 -10.77 4.23
CA ALA A 67 5.12 -10.68 3.38
C ALA A 67 5.48 -10.24 1.96
N VAL A 68 6.42 -9.32 1.79
CA VAL A 68 6.91 -8.91 0.47
C VAL A 68 7.48 -10.10 -0.29
N GLU A 69 8.23 -10.96 0.39
CA GLU A 69 8.83 -12.14 -0.24
C GLU A 69 7.77 -13.13 -0.77
N ARG A 70 6.57 -13.08 -0.23
CA ARG A 70 5.45 -13.94 -0.64
C ARG A 70 4.60 -13.33 -1.75
N LEU A 71 4.83 -12.08 -2.10
CA LEU A 71 4.07 -11.41 -3.16
C LEU A 71 4.47 -11.97 -4.52
N PRO A 72 3.55 -11.90 -5.52
CA PRO A 72 3.89 -12.25 -6.89
C PRO A 72 5.08 -11.41 -7.38
N ARG A 73 5.88 -12.01 -8.25
CA ARG A 73 7.06 -11.36 -8.79
C ARG A 73 6.77 -9.99 -9.40
N ALA A 74 5.63 -9.87 -10.08
CA ALA A 74 5.24 -8.60 -10.70
C ALA A 74 5.14 -7.46 -9.68
N LEU A 75 4.70 -7.75 -8.45
CA LEU A 75 4.65 -6.74 -7.38
C LEU A 75 6.01 -6.54 -6.73
N ARG A 76 6.78 -7.62 -6.53
CA ARG A 76 8.12 -7.49 -5.94
C ARG A 76 9.06 -6.68 -6.82
N ASP A 77 8.95 -6.81 -8.14
CA ASP A 77 9.80 -6.11 -9.10
C ASP A 77 9.52 -4.60 -9.14
N GLN A 78 8.40 -4.15 -8.56
CA GLN A 78 8.07 -2.73 -8.47
C GLN A 78 8.64 -2.05 -7.22
N SER A 79 9.53 -2.73 -6.50
CA SER A 79 10.19 -2.20 -5.31
C SER A 79 9.21 -1.75 -4.23
N PRO A 80 8.40 -2.66 -3.67
CA PRO A 80 7.46 -2.32 -2.61
C PRO A 80 8.17 -1.64 -1.45
N TRP A 81 7.53 -0.63 -0.87
CA TRP A 81 8.11 0.16 0.20
C TRP A 81 7.48 -0.21 1.54
N ILE A 82 8.29 -0.74 2.44
CA ILE A 82 7.87 -1.05 3.81
C ILE A 82 7.91 0.24 4.62
N ARG A 83 6.77 0.61 5.22
CA ARG A 83 6.67 1.85 6.00
C ARG A 83 5.67 1.69 7.14
N GLN A 84 5.80 2.56 8.14
CA GLN A 84 4.82 2.59 9.23
C GLN A 84 3.53 3.22 8.75
N SER A 85 2.41 2.64 9.15
CA SER A 85 1.10 3.15 8.74
C SER A 85 0.87 4.59 9.18
N ARG A 86 1.40 4.99 10.32
CA ARG A 86 1.29 6.37 10.83
C ARG A 86 2.02 7.40 9.97
N ASP A 87 2.92 6.96 9.10
CA ASP A 87 3.74 7.84 8.26
C ASP A 87 3.11 8.12 6.88
N PHE A 88 1.90 7.67 6.65
CA PHE A 88 1.20 7.93 5.37
C PHE A 88 0.89 9.40 5.15
#